data_5d7cddbcd1c960f64867eee4273bb18f
#
_entry.id   5d7cddbcd1c960f64867eee4273bb18f
#
_cell.length_a   1.000
_cell.length_b   1.000
_cell.length_c   1.000
_cell.angle_alpha   90.00
_cell.angle_beta   90.00
_cell.angle_gamma   90.00
#
_symmetry.space_group_name_H-M   'P 1'
#
loop_
_entity.id
_entity.type
_entity.pdbx_description
1 polymer ?
#
loop_
_entity_poly.entity_id
_entity_poly.type
_entity_poly.pdbx_seq_one_letter_code
_entity_poly.pdbx_strand_id
1 'polypeptide(L)'
;MSEIILDSAIDSIKLLPFLFLTYLFMEWLEHKTGSAARNRIRTAGKLGPVWGGLLGVIPQCGFSAAASSLFSGRVITVGTLIAVYLSTSDEMLPIMISNAVPAVTIVKILACKAAIGIFSGLVVEYVYTHILKKQEKDMDIHEICEEERCHCEHGLLSSAASHTLKVFVYIFLISLALNIIIELAGEETLAGFFTGTPIVGEMMAALVGLIPNCASSVVITQLYLDHIIGAGAMMAGLLVNAGVGLLILFRLNHDRAQNLKIIGTLYGLGVFWGIIIEFAGIVF
;
A
#
# COMPACT_ATOMS: atom_id res chain seq x y z
N MET A 1 14.79 11.34 -19.33
CA MET A 1 15.82 11.29 -18.25
C MET A 1 15.66 12.39 -17.21
N SER A 2 15.66 13.70 -17.56
CA SER A 2 15.47 14.78 -16.57
C SER A 2 14.06 14.77 -15.97
N GLU A 3 13.05 14.47 -16.73
CA GLU A 3 11.66 14.35 -16.28
C GLU A 3 11.49 13.19 -15.31
N ILE A 4 12.04 12.01 -15.61
CA ILE A 4 11.98 10.83 -14.73
C ILE A 4 12.60 11.13 -13.35
N ILE A 5 13.75 11.80 -13.33
CA ILE A 5 14.41 12.18 -12.09
C ILE A 5 13.54 13.17 -11.30
N LEU A 6 12.94 14.12 -12.00
CA LEU A 6 12.08 15.14 -11.39
C LEU A 6 10.81 14.49 -10.80
N ASP A 7 10.15 13.61 -11.54
CA ASP A 7 8.94 12.90 -11.09
C ASP A 7 9.25 12.00 -9.88
N SER A 8 10.32 11.21 -9.96
CA SER A 8 10.75 10.38 -8.82
C SER A 8 11.10 11.21 -7.59
N ALA A 9 11.69 12.40 -7.78
CA ALA A 9 12.00 13.32 -6.68
C ALA A 9 10.73 13.93 -6.08
N ILE A 10 9.80 14.39 -6.90
CA ILE A 10 8.53 14.98 -6.45
C ILE A 10 7.73 13.94 -5.65
N ASP A 11 7.60 12.72 -6.15
CA ASP A 11 6.85 11.67 -5.48
C ASP A 11 7.49 11.29 -4.15
N SER A 12 8.82 11.16 -4.12
CA SER A 12 9.54 10.91 -2.87
C SER A 12 9.40 12.04 -1.85
N ILE A 13 9.42 13.31 -2.30
CA ILE A 13 9.25 14.48 -1.42
C ILE A 13 7.83 14.54 -0.84
N LYS A 14 6.80 14.19 -1.61
CA LYS A 14 5.41 14.13 -1.13
C LYS A 14 5.25 13.13 0.04
N LEU A 15 6.07 12.10 0.11
CA LEU A 15 6.05 11.09 1.18
C LEU A 15 6.72 11.56 2.48
N LEU A 16 7.66 12.51 2.41
CA LEU A 16 8.46 12.97 3.56
C LEU A 16 7.60 13.34 4.78
N PRO A 17 6.57 14.21 4.67
CA PRO A 17 5.79 14.61 5.84
C PRO A 17 5.07 13.44 6.49
N PHE A 18 4.57 12.47 5.71
CA PHE A 18 3.88 11.29 6.23
C PHE A 18 4.84 10.33 6.94
N LEU A 19 5.98 10.06 6.33
CA LEU A 19 7.01 9.22 6.95
C LEU A 19 7.51 9.86 8.24
N PHE A 20 7.80 11.16 8.22
CA PHE A 20 8.25 11.88 9.40
C PHE A 20 7.23 11.83 10.55
N LEU A 21 5.95 12.11 10.25
CA LEU A 21 4.89 12.02 11.24
C LEU A 21 4.71 10.59 11.79
N THR A 22 4.84 9.58 10.92
CA THR A 22 4.74 8.17 11.32
C THR A 22 5.88 7.78 12.25
N TYR A 23 7.13 8.13 11.91
CA TYR A 23 8.28 7.85 12.77
C TYR A 23 8.22 8.64 14.07
N LEU A 24 7.79 9.91 14.02
CA LEU A 24 7.58 10.72 15.21
C LEU A 24 6.53 10.10 16.14
N PHE A 25 5.45 9.58 15.56
CA PHE A 25 4.40 8.88 16.30
C PHE A 25 4.91 7.56 16.92
N MET A 26 5.71 6.80 16.20
CA MET A 26 6.32 5.55 16.69
C MET A 26 7.28 5.84 17.86
N GLU A 27 8.16 6.81 17.73
CA GLU A 27 9.07 7.26 18.80
C GLU A 27 8.30 7.77 20.03
N TRP A 28 7.23 8.54 19.79
CA TRP A 28 6.37 9.02 20.89
C TRP A 28 5.68 7.86 21.60
N LEU A 29 5.21 6.85 20.86
CA LEU A 29 4.63 5.62 21.45
C LEU A 29 5.65 4.89 22.30
N GLU A 30 6.88 4.74 21.82
CA GLU A 30 7.96 4.07 22.57
C GLU A 30 8.26 4.78 23.90
N HIS A 31 8.44 6.10 23.85
CA HIS A 31 8.81 6.88 25.04
C HIS A 31 7.69 7.06 26.07
N LYS A 32 6.42 7.14 25.61
CA LYS A 32 5.28 7.41 26.52
C LYS A 32 4.43 6.20 26.90
N THR A 33 4.60 5.07 26.19
CA THR A 33 3.64 3.97 26.31
C THR A 33 4.13 2.91 27.29
N GLY A 34 3.66 2.98 28.52
CA GLY A 34 3.78 1.87 29.47
C GLY A 34 2.95 0.63 29.03
N SER A 35 3.22 -0.53 29.64
CA SER A 35 2.57 -1.82 29.32
C SER A 35 1.03 -1.78 29.24
N ALA A 36 0.38 -0.92 30.02
CA ALA A 36 -1.07 -0.75 30.03
C ALA A 36 -1.63 -0.07 28.78
N ALA A 37 -0.90 0.88 28.18
CA ALA A 37 -1.32 1.57 26.97
C ALA A 37 -1.06 0.70 25.73
N ARG A 38 0.02 -0.10 25.70
CA ARG A 38 0.27 -1.12 24.66
C ARG A 38 -0.90 -2.10 24.57
N ASN A 39 -1.41 -2.59 25.72
CA ASN A 39 -2.57 -3.46 25.75
C ASN A 39 -3.86 -2.80 25.24
N ARG A 40 -4.07 -1.50 25.47
CA ARG A 40 -5.23 -0.77 24.94
C ARG A 40 -5.18 -0.60 23.42
N ILE A 41 -4.01 -0.30 22.85
CA ILE A 41 -3.79 -0.22 21.41
C ILE A 41 -4.06 -1.58 20.76
N ARG A 42 -3.57 -2.67 21.36
CA ARG A 42 -3.82 -4.04 20.92
C ARG A 42 -5.31 -4.43 20.99
N THR A 43 -6.04 -3.97 22.01
CA THR A 43 -7.49 -4.26 22.13
C THR A 43 -8.31 -3.43 21.14
N ALA A 44 -7.88 -2.20 20.83
CA ALA A 44 -8.46 -1.37 19.77
C ALA A 44 -8.19 -1.95 18.36
N GLY A 45 -7.18 -2.82 18.22
CA GLY A 45 -6.78 -3.44 16.95
C GLY A 45 -7.85 -4.30 16.28
N LYS A 46 -8.88 -4.76 16.99
CA LYS A 46 -10.01 -5.52 16.39
C LYS A 46 -10.79 -4.71 15.34
N LEU A 47 -10.82 -3.38 15.46
CA LEU A 47 -11.41 -2.48 14.48
C LEU A 47 -10.36 -1.85 13.53
N GLY A 48 -9.10 -2.28 13.68
CA GLY A 48 -7.99 -1.81 12.85
C GLY A 48 -8.29 -1.88 11.35
N PRO A 49 -8.80 -3.01 10.79
CA PRO A 49 -9.13 -3.11 9.39
C PRO A 49 -10.20 -2.10 8.92
N VAL A 50 -11.15 -1.74 9.79
CA VAL A 50 -12.19 -0.74 9.45
C VAL A 50 -11.56 0.65 9.32
N TRP A 51 -10.78 1.07 10.32
CA TRP A 51 -10.09 2.35 10.28
C TRP A 51 -9.03 2.40 9.18
N GLY A 52 -8.29 1.30 9.00
CA GLY A 52 -7.30 1.17 7.93
C GLY A 52 -7.92 1.31 6.54
N GLY A 53 -9.04 0.62 6.30
CA GLY A 53 -9.75 0.71 5.02
C GLY A 53 -10.34 2.09 4.73
N LEU A 54 -10.83 2.80 5.76
CA LEU A 54 -11.32 4.17 5.61
C LEU A 54 -10.19 5.16 5.34
N LEU A 55 -9.09 5.06 6.07
CA LEU A 55 -7.93 5.95 5.90
C LEU A 55 -7.20 5.70 4.58
N GLY A 56 -7.14 4.44 4.12
CA GLY A 56 -6.51 4.07 2.85
C GLY A 56 -7.19 4.71 1.62
N VAL A 57 -8.47 5.08 1.70
CA VAL A 57 -9.16 5.78 0.61
C VAL A 57 -8.55 7.15 0.31
N ILE A 58 -7.89 7.77 1.28
CA ILE A 58 -7.23 9.06 1.07
C ILE A 58 -6.15 8.90 0.00
N PRO A 59 -6.21 9.66 -1.11
CA PRO A 59 -5.35 9.46 -2.27
C PRO A 59 -3.93 9.93 -1.99
N GLN A 60 -3.14 9.10 -1.34
CA GLN A 60 -1.74 9.39 -1.06
C GLN A 60 -0.96 8.14 -0.65
N CYS A 61 0.15 7.88 -1.36
CA CYS A 61 1.08 6.77 -1.08
C CYS A 61 1.64 6.78 0.35
N GLY A 62 1.58 7.93 1.03
CA GLY A 62 2.03 8.08 2.41
C GLY A 62 1.29 7.19 3.39
N PHE A 63 -0.01 6.89 3.17
CA PHE A 63 -0.78 6.01 4.05
C PHE A 63 -0.34 4.56 3.96
N SER A 64 -0.06 4.04 2.76
CA SER A 64 0.47 2.69 2.58
C SER A 64 1.88 2.57 3.17
N ALA A 65 2.70 3.61 2.99
CA ALA A 65 4.03 3.72 3.57
C ALA A 65 3.99 3.73 5.11
N ALA A 66 3.13 4.57 5.69
CA ALA A 66 2.90 4.64 7.13
C ALA A 66 2.38 3.31 7.70
N ALA A 67 1.41 2.68 7.02
CA ALA A 67 0.88 1.37 7.43
C ALA A 67 1.98 0.30 7.45
N SER A 68 2.87 0.28 6.44
CA SER A 68 4.00 -0.65 6.39
C SER A 68 4.97 -0.45 7.56
N SER A 69 5.28 0.81 7.88
CA SER A 69 6.14 1.15 9.02
C SER A 69 5.51 0.75 10.34
N LEU A 70 4.22 1.09 10.55
CA LEU A 70 3.46 0.71 11.74
C LEU A 70 3.31 -0.81 11.89
N PHE A 71 3.15 -1.54 10.78
CA PHE A 71 3.10 -2.99 10.77
C PHE A 71 4.45 -3.60 11.15
N SER A 72 5.54 -3.09 10.60
CA SER A 72 6.89 -3.54 10.95
C SER A 72 7.20 -3.29 12.43
N GLY A 73 6.72 -2.16 12.99
CA GLY A 73 6.77 -1.85 14.43
C GLY A 73 5.74 -2.60 15.27
N ARG A 74 4.99 -3.55 14.71
CA ARG A 74 3.96 -4.34 15.42
C ARG A 74 2.85 -3.50 16.06
N VAL A 75 2.61 -2.29 15.55
CA VAL A 75 1.55 -1.38 16.02
C VAL A 75 0.20 -1.76 15.43
N ILE A 76 0.18 -2.19 14.16
CA ILE A 76 -1.03 -2.64 13.47
C ILE A 76 -0.93 -4.11 13.05
N THR A 77 -2.09 -4.74 12.84
CA THR A 77 -2.22 -6.15 12.46
C THR A 77 -2.06 -6.37 10.95
N VAL A 78 -1.85 -7.63 10.54
CA VAL A 78 -1.83 -8.02 9.11
C VAL A 78 -3.15 -7.66 8.43
N GLY A 79 -4.30 -7.89 9.09
CA GLY A 79 -5.61 -7.55 8.53
C GLY A 79 -5.79 -6.05 8.31
N THR A 80 -5.27 -5.22 9.23
CA THR A 80 -5.26 -3.76 9.07
C THR A 80 -4.38 -3.34 7.90
N LEU A 81 -3.18 -3.90 7.76
CA LEU A 81 -2.28 -3.62 6.65
C LEU A 81 -2.92 -3.95 5.30
N ILE A 82 -3.53 -5.13 5.18
CA ILE A 82 -4.24 -5.56 3.96
C ILE A 82 -5.42 -4.63 3.66
N ALA A 83 -6.18 -4.22 4.67
CA ALA A 83 -7.28 -3.27 4.48
C ALA A 83 -6.79 -1.93 3.91
N VAL A 84 -5.69 -1.38 4.44
CA VAL A 84 -5.07 -0.16 3.91
C VAL A 84 -4.63 -0.36 2.46
N TYR A 85 -3.89 -1.43 2.17
CA TYR A 85 -3.37 -1.67 0.83
C TYR A 85 -4.48 -1.79 -0.22
N LEU A 86 -5.52 -2.60 0.05
CA LEU A 86 -6.64 -2.80 -0.87
C LEU A 86 -7.47 -1.51 -1.08
N SER A 87 -7.53 -0.63 -0.10
CA SER A 87 -8.30 0.61 -0.21
C SER A 87 -7.50 1.80 -0.76
N THR A 88 -6.17 1.71 -0.80
CA THR A 88 -5.31 2.79 -1.28
C THR A 88 -5.64 3.20 -2.72
N SER A 89 -5.72 4.51 -2.97
CA SER A 89 -6.20 5.08 -4.25
C SER A 89 -5.26 6.17 -4.80
N ASP A 90 -3.98 5.93 -4.76
CA ASP A 90 -2.88 6.84 -5.09
C ASP A 90 -3.14 7.77 -6.30
N GLU A 91 -2.54 7.49 -7.46
CA GLU A 91 -2.62 8.34 -8.64
C GLU A 91 -3.92 8.12 -9.48
N MET A 92 -4.74 7.10 -9.15
CA MET A 92 -6.02 6.87 -9.82
C MET A 92 -6.93 8.11 -9.76
N LEU A 93 -7.02 8.75 -8.57
CA LEU A 93 -7.92 9.88 -8.36
C LEU A 93 -7.51 11.10 -9.19
N PRO A 94 -6.26 11.59 -9.14
CA PRO A 94 -5.80 12.69 -10.00
C PRO A 94 -6.06 12.44 -11.49
N ILE A 95 -5.80 11.22 -11.98
CA ILE A 95 -5.99 10.86 -13.39
C ILE A 95 -7.46 10.90 -13.77
N MET A 96 -8.33 10.32 -12.97
CA MET A 96 -9.77 10.36 -13.24
C MET A 96 -10.33 11.78 -13.24
N ILE A 97 -9.84 12.64 -12.36
CA ILE A 97 -10.23 14.06 -12.32
C ILE A 97 -9.73 14.80 -13.55
N SER A 98 -8.47 14.58 -13.97
CA SER A 98 -7.89 15.23 -15.15
C SER A 98 -8.59 14.82 -16.44
N ASN A 99 -9.08 13.59 -16.53
CA ASN A 99 -9.88 13.08 -17.64
C ASN A 99 -11.38 13.41 -17.52
N ALA A 100 -11.76 14.31 -16.60
CA ALA A 100 -13.13 14.77 -16.39
C ALA A 100 -14.14 13.63 -16.14
N VAL A 101 -13.71 12.53 -15.52
CA VAL A 101 -14.60 11.43 -15.11
C VAL A 101 -15.64 11.94 -14.11
N PRO A 102 -16.93 11.60 -14.26
CA PRO A 102 -17.97 12.05 -13.33
C PRO A 102 -17.63 11.73 -11.88
N ALA A 103 -17.78 12.71 -10.98
CA ALA A 103 -17.48 12.54 -9.56
C ALA A 103 -18.23 11.34 -8.93
N VAL A 104 -19.45 11.05 -9.41
CA VAL A 104 -20.23 9.89 -8.96
C VAL A 104 -19.53 8.57 -9.26
N THR A 105 -18.91 8.43 -10.42
CA THR A 105 -18.11 7.26 -10.81
C THR A 105 -16.89 7.11 -9.91
N ILE A 106 -16.15 8.19 -9.69
CA ILE A 106 -14.99 8.20 -8.81
C ILE A 106 -15.38 7.74 -7.39
N VAL A 107 -16.45 8.32 -6.83
CA VAL A 107 -16.94 7.96 -5.49
C VAL A 107 -17.38 6.50 -5.42
N LYS A 108 -18.02 5.95 -6.47
CA LYS A 108 -18.39 4.54 -6.53
C LYS A 108 -17.15 3.63 -6.48
N ILE A 109 -16.12 3.93 -7.26
CA ILE A 109 -14.87 3.16 -7.26
C ILE A 109 -14.20 3.21 -5.88
N LEU A 110 -14.08 4.40 -5.29
CA LEU A 110 -13.49 4.58 -3.96
C LEU A 110 -14.28 3.84 -2.88
N ALA A 111 -15.60 3.93 -2.90
CA ALA A 111 -16.47 3.22 -1.96
C ALA A 111 -16.37 1.69 -2.12
N CYS A 112 -16.28 1.20 -3.37
CA CYS A 112 -16.06 -0.21 -3.67
C CYS A 112 -14.71 -0.69 -3.12
N LYS A 113 -13.62 0.06 -3.37
CA LYS A 113 -12.30 -0.25 -2.84
C LYS A 113 -12.28 -0.27 -1.32
N ALA A 114 -12.90 0.73 -0.67
CA ALA A 114 -13.01 0.79 0.78
C ALA A 114 -13.77 -0.42 1.35
N ALA A 115 -14.93 -0.74 0.76
CA ALA A 115 -15.74 -1.88 1.19
C ALA A 115 -14.97 -3.21 1.05
N ILE A 116 -14.32 -3.42 -0.09
CA ILE A 116 -13.47 -4.59 -0.35
C ILE A 116 -12.30 -4.64 0.64
N GLY A 117 -11.62 -3.52 0.85
CA GLY A 117 -10.48 -3.43 1.77
C GLY A 117 -10.87 -3.76 3.20
N ILE A 118 -11.96 -3.15 3.70
CA ILE A 118 -12.48 -3.41 5.05
C ILE A 118 -12.89 -4.87 5.20
N PHE A 119 -13.71 -5.38 4.28
CA PHE A 119 -14.20 -6.75 4.33
C PHE A 119 -13.05 -7.77 4.30
N SER A 120 -12.16 -7.64 3.31
CA SER A 120 -11.01 -8.54 3.15
C SER A 120 -10.04 -8.45 4.34
N GLY A 121 -9.80 -7.23 4.85
CA GLY A 121 -8.98 -7.03 6.04
C GLY A 121 -9.54 -7.70 7.28
N LEU A 122 -10.87 -7.62 7.50
CA LEU A 122 -11.53 -8.31 8.60
C LEU A 122 -11.47 -9.84 8.46
N VAL A 123 -11.65 -10.36 7.24
CA VAL A 123 -11.52 -11.80 6.96
C VAL A 123 -10.09 -12.28 7.22
N VAL A 124 -9.09 -11.55 6.73
CA VAL A 124 -7.68 -11.88 6.97
C VAL A 124 -7.36 -11.85 8.46
N GLU A 125 -7.82 -10.83 9.19
CA GLU A 125 -7.64 -10.73 10.64
C GLU A 125 -8.24 -11.92 11.37
N TYR A 126 -9.46 -12.31 11.00
CA TYR A 126 -10.14 -13.47 11.56
C TYR A 126 -9.37 -14.77 11.30
N VAL A 127 -8.91 -14.98 10.06
CA VAL A 127 -8.13 -16.16 9.67
C VAL A 127 -6.82 -16.24 10.44
N TYR A 128 -6.09 -15.13 10.53
CA TYR A 128 -4.81 -15.10 11.27
C TYR A 128 -5.00 -15.38 12.76
N THR A 129 -6.02 -14.78 13.37
CA THR A 129 -6.24 -14.88 14.81
C THR A 129 -6.85 -16.22 15.23
N HIS A 130 -7.84 -16.73 14.47
CA HIS A 130 -8.64 -17.90 14.90
C HIS A 130 -8.23 -19.20 14.24
N ILE A 131 -7.84 -19.17 12.96
CA ILE A 131 -7.50 -20.39 12.21
C ILE A 131 -6.01 -20.71 12.35
N LEU A 132 -5.14 -19.74 12.09
CA LEU A 132 -3.71 -19.95 12.16
C LEU A 132 -3.16 -19.89 13.60
N LYS A 133 -3.98 -19.42 14.57
CA LYS A 133 -3.59 -19.22 15.99
C LYS A 133 -2.25 -18.53 16.14
N LYS A 134 -1.87 -17.71 15.18
CA LYS A 134 -0.65 -16.94 15.24
C LYS A 134 -0.89 -15.74 16.14
N GLN A 135 -0.44 -15.84 17.39
CA GLN A 135 -0.29 -14.64 18.20
C GLN A 135 0.75 -13.75 17.52
N GLU A 136 0.34 -12.53 17.20
CA GLU A 136 1.31 -11.52 16.77
C GLU A 136 2.33 -11.32 17.88
N LYS A 137 3.61 -11.26 17.51
CA LYS A 137 4.69 -10.93 18.45
C LYS A 137 4.36 -9.60 19.12
N ASP A 138 4.82 -9.43 20.35
CA ASP A 138 4.66 -8.16 21.08
C ASP A 138 5.27 -7.00 20.29
N MET A 139 4.71 -5.79 20.52
CA MET A 139 5.20 -4.56 19.93
C MET A 139 6.70 -4.38 20.22
N ASP A 140 7.51 -4.34 19.18
CA ASP A 140 8.95 -4.23 19.27
C ASP A 140 9.48 -3.15 18.32
N ILE A 141 9.25 -1.90 18.72
CA ILE A 141 9.75 -0.73 17.98
C ILE A 141 11.26 -0.59 18.17
N HIS A 142 11.79 -1.12 19.29
CA HIS A 142 13.22 -1.06 19.61
C HIS A 142 14.07 -1.83 18.58
N GLU A 143 13.53 -2.94 18.04
CA GLU A 143 14.21 -3.74 17.01
C GLU A 143 14.47 -2.90 15.73
N ILE A 144 13.54 -2.02 15.35
CA ILE A 144 13.72 -1.10 14.21
C ILE A 144 14.80 -0.04 14.50
N CYS A 145 14.84 0.48 15.73
CA CYS A 145 15.83 1.47 16.13
C CYS A 145 17.25 0.89 16.20
N GLU A 146 17.42 -0.33 16.69
CA GLU A 146 18.72 -1.01 16.75
C GLU A 146 19.25 -1.34 15.34
N GLU A 147 18.41 -1.85 14.45
CA GLU A 147 18.80 -2.21 13.08
C GLU A 147 19.19 -1.01 12.23
N GLU A 148 18.47 0.10 12.34
CA GLU A 148 18.78 1.34 11.64
C GLU A 148 19.98 2.09 12.27
N ARG A 149 20.60 1.54 13.33
CA ARG A 149 21.74 2.15 14.06
C ARG A 149 21.50 3.61 14.42
N CYS A 150 20.32 3.91 14.94
CA CYS A 150 19.97 5.25 15.32
C CYS A 150 20.44 5.53 16.73
N HIS A 151 21.12 6.66 16.92
CA HIS A 151 21.50 7.17 18.25
C HIS A 151 20.26 7.82 18.86
N CYS A 152 19.35 7.03 19.43
CA CYS A 152 18.11 7.52 20.07
C CYS A 152 18.39 8.43 21.30
N GLU A 153 19.65 8.57 21.69
CA GLU A 153 20.08 9.41 22.81
C GLU A 153 19.96 10.94 22.54
N HIS A 154 19.79 11.35 21.26
CA HIS A 154 19.81 12.78 20.86
C HIS A 154 18.44 13.44 20.74
N GLY A 155 17.35 12.77 21.16
CA GLY A 155 16.00 13.35 21.20
C GLY A 155 15.08 12.86 20.09
N LEU A 156 13.79 12.83 20.39
CA LEU A 156 12.67 12.28 19.61
C LEU A 156 12.62 12.79 18.16
N LEU A 157 12.84 14.08 17.96
CA LEU A 157 12.82 14.70 16.62
C LEU A 157 14.02 14.29 15.76
N SER A 158 15.21 14.16 16.36
CA SER A 158 16.43 13.80 15.64
C SER A 158 16.38 12.34 15.18
N SER A 159 15.86 11.44 16.01
CA SER A 159 15.65 10.04 15.65
C SER A 159 14.65 9.90 14.51
N ALA A 160 13.47 10.50 14.65
CA ALA A 160 12.46 10.49 13.59
C ALA A 160 12.96 11.05 12.26
N ALA A 161 13.72 12.15 12.29
CA ALA A 161 14.31 12.76 11.08
C ALA A 161 15.35 11.83 10.42
N SER A 162 16.19 11.17 11.21
CA SER A 162 17.20 10.23 10.70
C SER A 162 16.56 9.03 10.03
N HIS A 163 15.54 8.42 10.66
CA HIS A 163 14.78 7.33 10.07
C HIS A 163 14.11 7.75 8.76
N THR A 164 13.41 8.89 8.79
CA THR A 164 12.74 9.43 7.61
C THR A 164 13.71 9.63 6.45
N LEU A 165 14.87 10.20 6.69
CA LEU A 165 15.86 10.47 5.63
C LEU A 165 16.43 9.19 5.02
N LYS A 166 16.73 8.17 5.85
CA LYS A 166 17.22 6.88 5.35
C LYS A 166 16.20 6.16 4.49
N VAL A 167 14.95 6.15 4.92
CA VAL A 167 13.85 5.53 4.15
C VAL A 167 13.56 6.34 2.89
N PHE A 168 13.59 7.66 2.95
CA PHE A 168 13.45 8.54 1.79
C PHE A 168 14.47 8.24 0.70
N VAL A 169 15.76 8.17 1.05
CA VAL A 169 16.83 7.87 0.07
C VAL A 169 16.61 6.49 -0.56
N TYR A 170 16.22 5.50 0.25
CA TYR A 170 15.92 4.17 -0.26
C TYR A 170 14.75 4.17 -1.25
N ILE A 171 13.64 4.83 -0.90
CA ILE A 171 12.46 4.93 -1.77
C ILE A 171 12.83 5.66 -3.06
N PHE A 172 13.52 6.80 -2.96
CA PHE A 172 13.92 7.59 -4.13
C PHE A 172 14.76 6.76 -5.11
N LEU A 173 15.78 6.04 -4.63
CA LEU A 173 16.65 5.25 -5.48
C LEU A 173 15.90 4.11 -6.18
N ILE A 174 15.02 3.41 -5.46
CA ILE A 174 14.28 2.30 -6.04
C ILE A 174 13.17 2.81 -6.99
N SER A 175 12.46 3.86 -6.62
CA SER A 175 11.45 4.47 -7.50
C SER A 175 12.08 5.00 -8.79
N LEU A 176 13.26 5.62 -8.70
CA LEU A 176 14.01 6.07 -9.88
C LEU A 176 14.39 4.88 -10.78
N ALA A 177 14.91 3.80 -10.20
CA ALA A 177 15.26 2.61 -10.97
C ALA A 177 14.02 1.98 -11.64
N LEU A 178 12.89 1.89 -10.93
CA LEU A 178 11.64 1.36 -11.48
C LEU A 178 11.08 2.25 -12.58
N ASN A 179 11.08 3.58 -12.43
CA ASN A 179 10.62 4.50 -13.46
C ASN A 179 11.46 4.39 -14.74
N ILE A 180 12.79 4.24 -14.62
CA ILE A 180 13.66 3.99 -15.77
C ILE A 180 13.30 2.67 -16.47
N ILE A 181 13.06 1.61 -15.71
CA ILE A 181 12.69 0.30 -16.27
C ILE A 181 11.34 0.37 -17.00
N ILE A 182 10.35 1.03 -16.40
CA ILE A 182 9.00 1.19 -17.00
C ILE A 182 9.09 1.98 -18.31
N GLU A 183 9.84 3.09 -18.31
CA GLU A 183 10.02 3.90 -19.54
C GLU A 183 10.76 3.13 -20.64
N LEU A 184 11.77 2.33 -20.29
CA LEU A 184 12.49 1.49 -21.25
C LEU A 184 11.61 0.34 -21.80
N ALA A 185 10.72 -0.22 -20.98
CA ALA A 185 9.79 -1.27 -21.40
C ALA A 185 8.71 -0.75 -22.36
N GLY A 186 8.32 0.51 -22.23
CA GLY A 186 7.27 1.17 -22.99
C GLY A 186 5.85 0.78 -22.55
N GLU A 187 4.94 1.75 -22.60
CA GLU A 187 3.53 1.54 -22.25
C GLU A 187 2.83 0.52 -23.15
N GLU A 188 3.22 0.43 -24.45
CA GLU A 188 2.67 -0.55 -25.39
C GLU A 188 2.98 -1.99 -24.99
N THR A 189 4.16 -2.25 -24.40
CA THR A 189 4.52 -3.57 -23.92
C THR A 189 3.66 -3.96 -22.73
N LEU A 190 3.40 -3.02 -21.81
CA LEU A 190 2.50 -3.25 -20.68
C LEU A 190 1.07 -3.47 -21.16
N ALA A 191 0.56 -2.66 -22.10
CA ALA A 191 -0.76 -2.83 -22.70
C ALA A 191 -0.92 -4.21 -23.38
N GLY A 192 0.12 -4.73 -24.02
CA GLY A 192 0.12 -6.05 -24.67
C GLY A 192 -0.13 -7.22 -23.72
N PHE A 193 0.18 -7.08 -22.41
CA PHE A 193 -0.11 -8.10 -21.41
C PHE A 193 -1.60 -8.21 -21.07
N PHE A 194 -2.42 -7.19 -21.37
CA PHE A 194 -3.83 -7.15 -20.98
C PHE A 194 -4.78 -7.68 -22.06
N THR A 195 -4.30 -7.93 -23.29
CA THR A 195 -5.11 -8.46 -24.40
C THR A 195 -5.34 -9.96 -24.22
N GLY A 196 -6.09 -10.35 -23.21
CA GLY A 196 -6.37 -11.75 -22.89
C GLY A 196 -7.86 -12.01 -22.65
N THR A 197 -8.16 -13.28 -22.50
CA THR A 197 -9.45 -13.74 -22.03
C THR A 197 -9.78 -13.21 -20.64
N PRO A 198 -11.06 -13.05 -20.26
CA PRO A 198 -11.47 -12.84 -18.87
C PRO A 198 -10.69 -13.79 -17.95
N ILE A 199 -10.32 -13.35 -16.76
CA ILE A 199 -9.46 -14.03 -15.77
C ILE A 199 -7.96 -13.77 -16.02
N VAL A 200 -7.45 -13.94 -17.24
CA VAL A 200 -6.04 -13.67 -17.53
C VAL A 200 -5.75 -12.16 -17.42
N GLY A 201 -6.68 -11.32 -17.88
CA GLY A 201 -6.58 -9.86 -17.79
C GLY A 201 -6.48 -9.40 -16.34
N GLU A 202 -7.33 -9.92 -15.44
CA GLU A 202 -7.30 -9.58 -14.01
C GLU A 202 -6.02 -10.06 -13.33
N MET A 203 -5.55 -11.27 -13.67
CA MET A 203 -4.28 -11.79 -13.14
C MET A 203 -3.08 -10.94 -13.57
N MET A 204 -3.05 -10.53 -14.84
CA MET A 204 -1.97 -9.68 -15.37
C MET A 204 -2.04 -8.27 -14.79
N ALA A 205 -3.24 -7.68 -14.70
CA ALA A 205 -3.43 -6.39 -14.06
C ALA A 205 -2.97 -6.40 -12.59
N ALA A 206 -3.31 -7.45 -11.84
CA ALA A 206 -2.84 -7.63 -10.49
C ALA A 206 -1.30 -7.76 -10.40
N LEU A 207 -0.65 -8.45 -11.35
CA LEU A 207 0.81 -8.52 -11.41
C LEU A 207 1.45 -7.15 -11.66
N VAL A 208 0.91 -6.37 -12.60
CA VAL A 208 1.36 -5.00 -12.85
C VAL A 208 1.12 -4.13 -11.61
N GLY A 209 -0.02 -4.30 -10.93
CA GLY A 209 -0.33 -3.60 -9.68
C GLY A 209 0.64 -3.91 -8.54
N LEU A 210 1.30 -5.09 -8.54
CA LEU A 210 2.34 -5.42 -7.56
C LEU A 210 3.64 -4.64 -7.75
N ILE A 211 3.84 -4.00 -8.89
CA ILE A 211 5.03 -3.16 -9.08
C ILE A 211 4.95 -2.00 -8.08
N PRO A 212 5.91 -1.88 -7.16
CA PRO A 212 5.82 -0.96 -6.05
C PRO A 212 6.15 0.48 -6.46
N ASN A 213 5.35 1.02 -7.39
CA ASN A 213 5.48 2.35 -7.93
C ASN A 213 4.10 2.94 -8.27
N CYS A 214 3.97 4.26 -8.19
CA CYS A 214 2.75 4.98 -8.57
C CYS A 214 2.43 4.86 -10.06
N ALA A 215 3.45 4.71 -10.92
CA ALA A 215 3.25 4.54 -12.36
C ALA A 215 2.36 3.35 -12.75
N SER A 216 2.37 2.27 -11.96
CA SER A 216 1.49 1.12 -12.23
C SER A 216 0.01 1.46 -12.11
N SER A 217 -0.40 2.28 -11.13
CA SER A 217 -1.78 2.75 -11.00
C SER A 217 -2.16 3.73 -12.10
N VAL A 218 -1.21 4.55 -12.57
CA VAL A 218 -1.40 5.46 -13.72
C VAL A 218 -1.75 4.64 -14.96
N VAL A 219 -0.89 3.69 -15.33
CA VAL A 219 -1.07 2.84 -16.51
C VAL A 219 -2.40 2.07 -16.44
N ILE A 220 -2.69 1.41 -15.33
CA ILE A 220 -3.93 0.64 -15.17
C ILE A 220 -5.16 1.55 -15.31
N THR A 221 -5.14 2.74 -14.72
CA THR A 221 -6.25 3.69 -14.79
C THR A 221 -6.43 4.20 -16.23
N GLN A 222 -5.34 4.55 -16.90
CA GLN A 222 -5.38 5.04 -18.28
C GLN A 222 -5.92 3.97 -19.24
N LEU A 223 -5.43 2.72 -19.15
CA LEU A 223 -5.92 1.61 -19.96
C LEU A 223 -7.42 1.35 -19.78
N TYR A 224 -7.95 1.57 -18.58
CA TYR A 224 -9.40 1.49 -18.35
C TYR A 224 -10.14 2.65 -19.01
N LEU A 225 -9.65 3.88 -18.92
CA LEU A 225 -10.26 5.05 -19.54
C LEU A 225 -10.23 4.97 -21.06
N ASP A 226 -9.19 4.35 -21.63
CA ASP A 226 -9.06 4.09 -23.06
C ASP A 226 -9.85 2.86 -23.53
N HIS A 227 -10.65 2.24 -22.63
CA HIS A 227 -11.45 1.04 -22.91
C HIS A 227 -10.65 -0.18 -23.38
N ILE A 228 -9.36 -0.26 -23.05
CA ILE A 228 -8.49 -1.40 -23.37
C ILE A 228 -8.71 -2.54 -22.39
N ILE A 229 -8.97 -2.23 -21.10
CA ILE A 229 -9.24 -3.21 -20.06
C ILE A 229 -10.62 -3.01 -19.44
N GLY A 230 -11.22 -4.11 -18.96
CA GLY A 230 -12.49 -4.10 -18.24
C GLY A 230 -12.39 -3.56 -16.80
N ALA A 231 -13.54 -3.31 -16.20
CA ALA A 231 -13.62 -2.83 -14.81
C ALA A 231 -13.03 -3.84 -13.81
N GLY A 232 -13.17 -5.14 -14.08
CA GLY A 232 -12.58 -6.22 -13.25
C GLY A 232 -11.07 -6.17 -13.25
N ALA A 233 -10.44 -6.05 -14.43
CA ALA A 233 -9.00 -5.96 -14.57
C ALA A 233 -8.45 -4.67 -13.93
N MET A 234 -9.11 -3.51 -14.16
CA MET A 234 -8.78 -2.27 -13.49
C MET A 234 -8.79 -2.44 -11.97
N MET A 235 -9.89 -2.98 -11.42
CA MET A 235 -10.01 -3.15 -9.99
C MET A 235 -9.00 -4.16 -9.43
N ALA A 236 -8.73 -5.27 -10.12
CA ALA A 236 -7.71 -6.23 -9.71
C ALA A 236 -6.34 -5.56 -9.54
N GLY A 237 -5.92 -4.78 -10.52
CA GLY A 237 -4.64 -4.07 -10.50
C GLY A 237 -4.59 -2.98 -9.42
N LEU A 238 -5.64 -2.16 -9.32
CA LEU A 238 -5.71 -1.07 -8.34
C LEU A 238 -5.87 -1.56 -6.89
N LEU A 239 -6.49 -2.71 -6.65
CA LEU A 239 -6.58 -3.32 -5.32
C LEU A 239 -5.24 -3.84 -4.84
N VAL A 240 -4.43 -4.39 -5.74
CA VAL A 240 -3.10 -4.93 -5.40
C VAL A 240 -2.05 -3.83 -5.27
N ASN A 241 -2.28 -2.68 -5.90
CA ASN A 241 -1.32 -1.59 -5.90
C ASN A 241 -1.24 -0.91 -4.52
N ALA A 242 -0.26 -1.33 -3.74
CA ALA A 242 0.10 -0.71 -2.47
C ALA A 242 1.20 0.36 -2.63
N GLY A 243 1.58 0.69 -3.86
CA GLY A 243 2.61 1.68 -4.17
C GLY A 243 3.91 1.42 -3.41
N VAL A 244 4.52 2.49 -2.90
CA VAL A 244 5.78 2.42 -2.14
C VAL A 244 5.67 1.69 -0.80
N GLY A 245 4.45 1.42 -0.32
CA GLY A 245 4.23 0.68 0.92
C GLY A 245 4.88 -0.71 0.91
N LEU A 246 4.87 -1.41 -0.24
CA LEU A 246 5.55 -2.69 -0.38
C LEU A 246 7.07 -2.58 -0.22
N LEU A 247 7.68 -1.52 -0.75
CA LEU A 247 9.13 -1.30 -0.60
C LEU A 247 9.52 -1.12 0.87
N ILE A 248 8.72 -0.34 1.60
CA ILE A 248 8.94 -0.11 3.02
C ILE A 248 8.73 -1.39 3.82
N LEU A 249 7.70 -2.18 3.49
CA LEU A 249 7.45 -3.47 4.12
C LEU A 249 8.68 -4.39 3.99
N PHE A 250 9.26 -4.50 2.79
CA PHE A 250 10.44 -5.33 2.57
C PHE A 250 11.70 -4.81 3.25
N ARG A 251 11.80 -3.51 3.39
CA ARG A 251 12.94 -2.88 4.06
C ARG A 251 12.90 -3.07 5.58
N LEU A 252 11.73 -2.84 6.20
CA LEU A 252 11.60 -2.79 7.64
C LEU A 252 11.18 -4.12 8.28
N ASN A 253 10.42 -4.96 7.57
CA ASN A 253 10.03 -6.27 8.09
C ASN A 253 10.98 -7.36 7.58
N HIS A 254 11.84 -7.86 8.44
CA HIS A 254 12.87 -8.87 8.12
C HIS A 254 12.32 -10.30 7.94
N ASP A 255 11.08 -10.56 8.35
CA ASP A 255 10.42 -11.86 8.09
C ASP A 255 9.98 -11.95 6.61
N ARG A 256 10.93 -12.36 5.75
CA ARG A 256 10.69 -12.52 4.30
C ARG A 256 9.53 -13.47 4.00
N ALA A 257 9.36 -14.50 4.84
CA ALA A 257 8.25 -15.46 4.65
C ALA A 257 6.90 -14.80 4.95
N GLN A 258 6.83 -13.92 5.94
CA GLN A 258 5.64 -13.13 6.24
C GLN A 258 5.35 -12.13 5.12
N ASN A 259 6.36 -11.42 4.61
CA ASN A 259 6.21 -10.48 3.51
C ASN A 259 5.65 -11.17 2.26
N LEU A 260 6.20 -12.34 1.90
CA LEU A 260 5.75 -13.10 0.74
C LEU A 260 4.29 -13.58 0.91
N LYS A 261 3.90 -13.97 2.12
CA LYS A 261 2.50 -14.33 2.44
C LYS A 261 1.56 -13.14 2.31
N ILE A 262 1.98 -11.95 2.76
CA ILE A 262 1.20 -10.71 2.63
C ILE A 262 0.98 -10.40 1.15
N ILE A 263 2.04 -10.45 0.33
CA ILE A 263 1.94 -10.21 -1.12
C ILE A 263 1.06 -11.24 -1.80
N GLY A 264 1.25 -12.54 -1.49
CA GLY A 264 0.42 -13.60 -2.05
C GLY A 264 -1.06 -13.44 -1.68
N THR A 265 -1.35 -13.01 -0.43
CA THR A 265 -2.71 -12.72 0.02
C THR A 265 -3.28 -11.50 -0.70
N LEU A 266 -2.50 -10.43 -0.82
CA LEU A 266 -2.89 -9.20 -1.53
C LEU A 266 -3.20 -9.49 -3.00
N TYR A 267 -2.31 -10.21 -3.69
CA TYR A 267 -2.49 -10.64 -5.07
C TYR A 267 -3.75 -11.50 -5.24
N GLY A 268 -3.90 -12.55 -4.40
CA GLY A 268 -5.04 -13.44 -4.46
C GLY A 268 -6.37 -12.71 -4.23
N LEU A 269 -6.43 -11.80 -3.27
CA LEU A 269 -7.62 -10.98 -3.00
C LEU A 269 -7.92 -10.01 -4.15
N GLY A 270 -6.92 -9.37 -4.73
CA GLY A 270 -7.10 -8.47 -5.86
C GLY A 270 -7.66 -9.18 -7.09
N VAL A 271 -7.07 -10.32 -7.46
CA VAL A 271 -7.56 -11.17 -8.55
C VAL A 271 -8.97 -11.67 -8.26
N PHE A 272 -9.22 -12.18 -7.06
CA PHE A 272 -10.54 -12.70 -6.65
C PHE A 272 -11.64 -11.64 -6.80
N TRP A 273 -11.42 -10.44 -6.26
CA TRP A 273 -12.40 -9.37 -6.37
C TRP A 273 -12.52 -8.80 -7.78
N GLY A 274 -11.41 -8.71 -8.53
CA GLY A 274 -11.45 -8.32 -9.94
C GLY A 274 -12.34 -9.24 -10.76
N ILE A 275 -12.16 -10.56 -10.59
CA ILE A 275 -12.99 -11.58 -11.26
C ILE A 275 -14.47 -11.45 -10.86
N ILE A 276 -14.77 -11.23 -9.58
CA ILE A 276 -16.16 -11.02 -9.13
C ILE A 276 -16.79 -9.81 -9.80
N ILE A 277 -16.07 -8.70 -9.89
CA ILE A 277 -16.54 -7.44 -10.49
C ILE A 277 -16.82 -7.65 -11.98
N GLU A 278 -15.92 -8.33 -12.69
CA GLU A 278 -16.08 -8.64 -14.11
C GLU A 278 -17.31 -9.53 -14.37
N PHE A 279 -17.45 -10.64 -13.63
CA PHE A 279 -18.59 -11.54 -13.77
C PHE A 279 -19.91 -10.94 -13.29
N ALA A 280 -19.89 -10.01 -12.35
CA ALA A 280 -21.07 -9.27 -11.92
C ALA A 280 -21.51 -8.21 -12.94
N GLY A 281 -20.72 -7.97 -14.00
CA GLY A 281 -21.00 -6.97 -15.03
C GLY A 281 -21.02 -5.55 -14.46
N ILE A 282 -20.24 -5.30 -13.40
CA ILE A 282 -20.16 -3.96 -12.79
C ILE A 282 -19.28 -3.10 -13.69
N VAL A 283 -19.88 -2.02 -14.19
CA VAL A 283 -19.19 -0.96 -14.94
C VAL A 283 -19.29 0.33 -14.12
N PHE A 284 -18.18 1.04 -14.00
CA PHE A 284 -18.12 2.27 -13.22
C PHE A 284 -18.27 3.52 -14.09
#